data_b4ec6b91a348888c0ffefcafc96f52f1
#
_entry.id   b4ec6b91a348888c0ffefcafc96f52f1
#
_cell.length_a   1.000
_cell.length_b   1.000
_cell.length_c   1.000
_cell.angle_alpha   90.00
_cell.angle_beta   90.00
_cell.angle_gamma   90.00
#
_symmetry.space_group_name_H-M   'P 1'
#
loop_
_entity.id
_entity.type
_entity.pdbx_description
1 polymer ?
#
loop_
_entity_poly.entity_id
_entity_poly.type
_entity_poly.pdbx_seq_one_letter_code
_entity_poly.pdbx_strand_id
1 'polypeptide(L)'
;MSFKALVNRAVAGRRFRYYLSRLSAYPAFDPLFDIVANRLGPGLRHICELGFVPDLVIDVGAHAGHWTIAARRHFPKARFLMIEAQLEKEPSLRKVAQTAPGRIEYALALLGPEPRETVEFYLCDTGSSLYQEQTSFSRQATKMAMTTLDAVAGKAMAESGPILLKLDVQGAELDVLAGGTAVLDRAEVVILEASIVAYNAGAPRVAAVIAQLASLGFNLFDVIDLRRIQPVLAQLDLVFVRAGGRLEASAAAIIRHYGSD
;
A
#
# COMPACT_ATOMS: atom_id res chain seq x y z
N MET A 1 -9.53 -30.07 -15.32
CA MET A 1 -9.46 -28.69 -14.78
C MET A 1 -7.98 -28.31 -14.69
N SER A 2 -7.51 -27.24 -15.33
CA SER A 2 -6.09 -26.89 -15.35
C SER A 2 -5.63 -26.39 -13.97
N PHE A 3 -4.37 -26.65 -13.62
CA PHE A 3 -3.73 -26.16 -12.38
C PHE A 3 -3.95 -24.65 -12.20
N LYS A 4 -3.91 -23.88 -13.30
CA LYS A 4 -4.19 -22.45 -13.34
C LYS A 4 -5.63 -22.08 -12.91
N ALA A 5 -6.62 -22.91 -13.25
CA ALA A 5 -8.03 -22.72 -12.85
C ALA A 5 -8.24 -23.07 -11.36
N LEU A 6 -7.50 -24.06 -10.84
CA LEU A 6 -7.52 -24.42 -9.42
C LEU A 6 -6.91 -23.32 -8.55
N VAL A 7 -5.78 -22.76 -8.99
CA VAL A 7 -5.08 -21.66 -8.30
C VAL A 7 -5.92 -20.38 -8.31
N ASN A 8 -6.54 -20.02 -9.43
CA ASN A 8 -7.41 -18.84 -9.50
C ASN A 8 -8.65 -18.97 -8.59
N ARG A 9 -9.21 -20.18 -8.43
CA ARG A 9 -10.34 -20.46 -7.54
C ARG A 9 -9.91 -20.46 -6.06
N ALA A 10 -8.70 -20.91 -5.76
CA ALA A 10 -8.11 -20.89 -4.42
C ALA A 10 -7.70 -19.46 -3.98
N VAL A 11 -7.17 -18.64 -4.90
CA VAL A 11 -6.79 -17.22 -4.63
C VAL A 11 -8.01 -16.36 -4.27
N ALA A 12 -9.22 -16.74 -4.69
CA ALA A 12 -10.46 -16.07 -4.32
C ALA A 12 -10.94 -16.40 -2.89
N GLY A 13 -10.36 -17.39 -2.21
CA GLY A 13 -10.81 -17.85 -0.88
C GLY A 13 -9.98 -17.30 0.28
N ARG A 14 -10.67 -16.83 1.35
CA ARG A 14 -10.06 -16.29 2.60
C ARG A 14 -9.04 -17.23 3.25
N ARG A 15 -9.31 -18.54 3.26
CA ARG A 15 -8.39 -19.56 3.81
C ARG A 15 -7.08 -19.63 3.07
N PHE A 16 -7.07 -19.34 1.80
CA PHE A 16 -5.86 -19.42 0.97
C PHE A 16 -4.89 -18.27 1.22
N ARG A 17 -5.37 -17.04 1.48
CA ARG A 17 -4.51 -15.90 1.91
C ARG A 17 -3.83 -16.18 3.26
N TYR A 18 -4.55 -16.78 4.20
CA TYR A 18 -4.00 -17.22 5.49
C TYR A 18 -2.92 -18.30 5.32
N TYR A 19 -3.13 -19.27 4.40
CA TYR A 19 -2.12 -20.27 4.08
C TYR A 19 -0.95 -19.71 3.27
N LEU A 20 -1.19 -18.72 2.39
CA LEU A 20 -0.12 -18.05 1.63
C LEU A 20 0.82 -17.26 2.53
N SER A 21 0.32 -16.57 3.55
CA SER A 21 1.16 -15.85 4.50
C SER A 21 2.08 -16.79 5.29
N ARG A 22 1.64 -18.02 5.56
CA ARG A 22 2.46 -19.06 6.19
C ARG A 22 3.43 -19.75 5.21
N LEU A 23 3.06 -19.86 3.94
CA LEU A 23 3.88 -20.50 2.91
C LEU A 23 4.94 -19.56 2.33
N SER A 24 4.76 -18.22 2.45
CA SER A 24 5.77 -17.22 2.05
C SER A 24 7.08 -17.30 2.84
N ALA A 25 7.10 -18.07 3.93
CA ALA A 25 8.34 -18.40 4.65
C ALA A 25 9.22 -19.44 3.91
N TYR A 26 8.72 -20.05 2.81
CA TYR A 26 9.45 -21.07 2.04
C TYR A 26 9.85 -20.53 0.67
N PRO A 27 11.16 -20.53 0.31
CA PRO A 27 11.68 -20.02 -0.97
C PRO A 27 11.13 -20.70 -2.23
N ALA A 28 10.51 -21.89 -2.08
CA ALA A 28 9.97 -22.67 -3.19
C ALA A 28 8.60 -22.21 -3.73
N PHE A 29 7.99 -21.14 -3.17
CA PHE A 29 6.65 -20.66 -3.54
C PHE A 29 6.64 -19.34 -4.35
N ASP A 30 7.72 -19.03 -5.02
CA ASP A 30 7.85 -17.90 -5.95
C ASP A 30 6.70 -17.76 -7.00
N PRO A 31 6.13 -18.85 -7.56
CA PRO A 31 5.01 -18.73 -8.51
C PRO A 31 3.72 -18.14 -7.92
N LEU A 32 3.47 -18.34 -6.62
CA LEU A 32 2.29 -17.77 -5.94
C LEU A 32 2.48 -16.30 -5.61
N PHE A 33 3.70 -15.92 -5.29
CA PHE A 33 4.10 -14.54 -5.16
C PHE A 33 3.90 -13.77 -6.48
N ASP A 34 4.32 -14.34 -7.62
CA ASP A 34 4.11 -13.75 -8.95
C ASP A 34 2.62 -13.56 -9.28
N ILE A 35 1.73 -14.43 -8.81
CA ILE A 35 0.28 -14.27 -9.01
C ILE A 35 -0.26 -13.06 -8.22
N VAL A 36 0.19 -12.84 -6.98
CA VAL A 36 -0.20 -11.68 -6.17
C VAL A 36 0.40 -10.39 -6.74
N ALA A 37 1.67 -10.42 -7.13
CA ALA A 37 2.36 -9.30 -7.74
C ALA A 37 1.78 -8.91 -9.11
N ASN A 38 1.28 -9.89 -9.89
CA ASN A 38 0.64 -9.65 -11.18
C ASN A 38 -0.73 -8.93 -11.07
N ARG A 39 -1.36 -8.90 -9.90
CA ARG A 39 -2.60 -8.12 -9.68
C ARG A 39 -2.33 -6.62 -9.62
N LEU A 40 -1.23 -6.23 -8.97
CA LEU A 40 -0.81 -4.83 -8.84
C LEU A 40 -0.03 -4.34 -10.07
N GLY A 41 0.58 -5.28 -10.81
CA GLY A 41 1.46 -4.99 -11.93
C GLY A 41 0.86 -4.12 -13.04
N PRO A 42 -0.39 -4.34 -13.49
CA PRO A 42 -1.00 -3.51 -14.52
C PRO A 42 -1.06 -2.03 -14.13
N GLY A 43 -1.56 -1.69 -12.93
CA GLY A 43 -1.69 -0.30 -12.50
C GLY A 43 -0.35 0.40 -12.31
N LEU A 44 0.63 -0.26 -11.70
CA LEU A 44 1.99 0.29 -11.57
C LEU A 44 2.65 0.51 -12.94
N ARG A 45 2.37 -0.40 -13.90
CA ARG A 45 2.86 -0.26 -15.30
C ARG A 45 2.26 0.97 -15.98
N HIS A 46 0.94 1.23 -15.84
CA HIS A 46 0.30 2.41 -16.43
C HIS A 46 0.98 3.70 -15.97
N ILE A 47 1.31 3.80 -14.68
CA ILE A 47 2.02 4.96 -14.12
C ILE A 47 3.42 5.10 -14.76
N CYS A 48 4.13 3.98 -14.95
CA CYS A 48 5.43 3.97 -15.63
C CYS A 48 5.31 4.38 -17.11
N GLU A 49 4.32 3.87 -17.83
CA GLU A 49 4.07 4.18 -19.25
C GLU A 49 3.76 5.67 -19.46
N LEU A 50 3.14 6.32 -18.46
CA LEU A 50 2.93 7.77 -18.43
C LEU A 50 4.19 8.57 -18.06
N GLY A 51 5.32 7.89 -17.85
CA GLY A 51 6.63 8.51 -17.62
C GLY A 51 6.92 8.87 -16.15
N PHE A 52 6.19 8.32 -15.19
CA PHE A 52 6.51 8.52 -13.78
C PHE A 52 7.70 7.67 -13.35
N VAL A 53 8.68 8.31 -12.74
CA VAL A 53 9.88 7.67 -12.19
C VAL A 53 10.11 8.24 -10.78
N PRO A 54 9.74 7.50 -9.73
CA PRO A 54 9.99 7.93 -8.36
C PRO A 54 11.47 7.78 -8.00
N ASP A 55 11.99 8.70 -7.20
CA ASP A 55 13.27 8.55 -6.53
C ASP A 55 13.15 7.76 -5.24
N LEU A 56 11.99 7.91 -4.56
CA LEU A 56 11.68 7.21 -3.33
C LEU A 56 10.27 6.62 -3.41
N VAL A 57 10.15 5.37 -3.00
CA VAL A 57 8.89 4.68 -2.77
C VAL A 57 8.77 4.41 -1.27
N ILE A 58 7.70 4.88 -0.65
CA ILE A 58 7.39 4.63 0.76
C ILE A 58 6.21 3.64 0.80
N ASP A 59 6.45 2.46 1.37
CA ASP A 59 5.47 1.36 1.50
C ASP A 59 5.05 1.26 2.95
N VAL A 60 3.93 1.88 3.31
CA VAL A 60 3.35 1.86 4.66
C VAL A 60 2.37 0.71 4.78
N GLY A 61 2.50 -0.08 5.85
CA GLY A 61 1.83 -1.37 6.00
C GLY A 61 2.50 -2.40 5.08
N ALA A 62 3.82 -2.44 5.09
CA ALA A 62 4.61 -3.29 4.20
C ALA A 62 4.46 -4.80 4.47
N HIS A 63 3.97 -5.18 5.67
CA HIS A 63 3.79 -6.56 6.11
C HIS A 63 5.07 -7.40 5.90
N ALA A 64 5.08 -8.34 4.97
CA ALA A 64 6.26 -9.14 4.63
C ALA A 64 7.10 -8.56 3.47
N GLY A 65 6.81 -7.34 2.99
CA GLY A 65 7.54 -6.65 1.92
C GLY A 65 7.19 -7.09 0.50
N HIS A 66 6.12 -7.85 0.31
CA HIS A 66 5.75 -8.40 -1.00
C HIS A 66 5.40 -7.30 -2.01
N TRP A 67 4.71 -6.24 -1.56
CA TRP A 67 4.38 -5.12 -2.42
C TRP A 67 5.65 -4.38 -2.88
N THR A 68 6.59 -4.13 -1.98
CA THR A 68 7.90 -3.52 -2.31
C THR A 68 8.65 -4.31 -3.37
N ILE A 69 8.68 -5.67 -3.27
CA ILE A 69 9.34 -6.51 -4.29
C ILE A 69 8.64 -6.39 -5.64
N ALA A 70 7.30 -6.33 -5.66
CA ALA A 70 6.53 -6.15 -6.89
C ALA A 70 6.76 -4.76 -7.51
N ALA A 71 6.68 -3.70 -6.71
CA ALA A 71 6.90 -2.32 -7.15
C ALA A 71 8.31 -2.08 -7.71
N ARG A 72 9.32 -2.72 -7.12
CA ARG A 72 10.70 -2.63 -7.61
C ARG A 72 10.90 -3.13 -9.04
N ARG A 73 10.06 -4.04 -9.53
CA ARG A 73 10.10 -4.49 -10.94
C ARG A 73 9.74 -3.35 -11.91
N HIS A 74 8.89 -2.42 -11.46
CA HIS A 74 8.46 -1.26 -12.23
C HIS A 74 9.37 -0.03 -11.99
N PHE A 75 9.90 0.10 -10.78
CA PHE A 75 10.77 1.21 -10.37
C PHE A 75 12.17 0.74 -9.93
N PRO A 76 12.95 0.10 -10.82
CA PRO A 76 14.23 -0.55 -10.44
C PRO A 76 15.30 0.42 -9.96
N LYS A 77 15.17 1.71 -10.26
CA LYS A 77 16.10 2.77 -9.86
C LYS A 77 15.72 3.45 -8.54
N ALA A 78 14.47 3.32 -8.11
CA ALA A 78 13.99 3.95 -6.90
C ALA A 78 14.65 3.37 -5.63
N ARG A 79 14.72 4.19 -4.60
CA ARG A 79 14.93 3.75 -3.23
C ARG A 79 13.58 3.37 -2.62
N PHE A 80 13.59 2.48 -1.65
CA PHE A 80 12.38 2.01 -0.98
C PHE A 80 12.54 2.12 0.53
N LEU A 81 11.51 2.64 1.20
CA LEU A 81 11.35 2.61 2.64
C LEU A 81 10.09 1.82 2.99
N MET A 82 10.27 0.63 3.56
CA MET A 82 9.19 -0.19 4.10
C MET A 82 8.90 0.21 5.54
N ILE A 83 7.64 0.46 5.90
CA ILE A 83 7.23 0.78 7.27
C ILE A 83 6.15 -0.21 7.70
N GLU A 84 6.34 -0.87 8.84
CA GLU A 84 5.44 -1.90 9.37
C GLU A 84 5.32 -1.78 10.88
N ALA A 85 4.10 -1.94 11.43
CA ALA A 85 3.86 -1.88 12.86
C ALA A 85 4.13 -3.22 13.56
N GLN A 86 3.94 -4.33 12.88
CA GLN A 86 4.05 -5.68 13.43
C GLN A 86 5.52 -6.11 13.54
N LEU A 87 6.04 -6.17 14.77
CA LEU A 87 7.44 -6.52 15.04
C LEU A 87 7.83 -7.91 14.54
N GLU A 88 6.88 -8.86 14.53
CA GLU A 88 7.10 -10.22 14.03
C GLU A 88 7.36 -10.29 12.52
N LYS A 89 7.10 -9.20 11.77
CA LYS A 89 7.40 -9.13 10.34
C LYS A 89 8.84 -8.72 10.04
N GLU A 90 9.59 -8.23 11.03
CA GLU A 90 10.98 -7.79 10.88
C GLU A 90 11.89 -8.78 10.13
N PRO A 91 11.89 -10.09 10.43
CA PRO A 91 12.75 -11.04 9.71
C PRO A 91 12.47 -11.09 8.20
N SER A 92 11.22 -10.89 7.78
CA SER A 92 10.84 -10.83 6.37
C SER A 92 11.29 -9.52 5.72
N LEU A 93 11.05 -8.39 6.38
CA LEU A 93 11.48 -7.07 5.90
C LEU A 93 13.01 -6.99 5.74
N ARG A 94 13.74 -7.53 6.73
CA ARG A 94 15.21 -7.62 6.68
C ARG A 94 15.69 -8.43 5.47
N LYS A 95 15.05 -9.57 5.16
CA LYS A 95 15.37 -10.37 3.95
C LYS A 95 15.14 -9.55 2.69
N VAL A 96 14.01 -8.82 2.59
CA VAL A 96 13.72 -7.96 1.44
C VAL A 96 14.78 -6.86 1.31
N ALA A 97 15.12 -6.16 2.39
CA ALA A 97 16.15 -5.12 2.40
C ALA A 97 17.52 -5.65 1.93
N GLN A 98 17.88 -6.87 2.32
CA GLN A 98 19.12 -7.54 1.89
C GLN A 98 19.17 -7.87 0.39
N THR A 99 18.03 -7.88 -0.33
CA THR A 99 18.03 -8.08 -1.79
C THR A 99 18.56 -6.88 -2.56
N ALA A 100 18.62 -5.70 -1.95
CA ALA A 100 19.18 -4.48 -2.53
C ALA A 100 19.74 -3.54 -1.43
N PRO A 101 20.88 -3.85 -0.83
CA PRO A 101 21.48 -3.06 0.23
C PRO A 101 21.70 -1.60 -0.20
N GLY A 102 21.35 -0.65 0.68
CA GLY A 102 21.43 0.78 0.41
C GLY A 102 20.31 1.34 -0.48
N ARG A 103 19.46 0.48 -1.04
CA ARG A 103 18.30 0.92 -1.83
C ARG A 103 16.96 0.56 -1.18
N ILE A 104 16.92 -0.50 -0.38
CA ILE A 104 15.73 -0.89 0.37
C ILE A 104 16.06 -0.82 1.85
N GLU A 105 15.33 0.02 2.55
CA GLU A 105 15.39 0.17 4.00
C GLU A 105 14.04 -0.20 4.62
N TYR A 106 14.02 -0.46 5.92
CA TYR A 106 12.77 -0.67 6.66
C TYR A 106 12.81 0.00 8.03
N ALA A 107 11.63 0.34 8.53
CA ALA A 107 11.39 0.81 9.88
C ALA A 107 10.24 0.04 10.51
N LEU A 108 10.36 -0.29 11.80
CA LEU A 108 9.27 -0.85 12.58
C LEU A 108 8.62 0.28 13.36
N ALA A 109 7.43 0.70 12.94
CA ALA A 109 6.71 1.81 13.55
C ALA A 109 5.21 1.70 13.31
N LEU A 110 4.42 1.98 14.33
CA LEU A 110 3.01 2.27 14.19
C LEU A 110 2.85 3.77 13.88
N LEU A 111 2.19 4.07 12.77
CA LEU A 111 2.01 5.43 12.29
C LEU A 111 0.61 5.96 12.59
N GLY A 112 0.53 7.26 12.84
CA GLY A 112 -0.72 7.98 13.04
C GLY A 112 -0.53 9.50 12.93
N PRO A 113 -1.55 10.28 13.32
CA PRO A 113 -1.58 11.72 13.08
C PRO A 113 -0.59 12.51 13.95
N GLU A 114 -0.24 11.97 15.11
CA GLU A 114 0.65 12.60 16.11
C GLU A 114 1.38 11.54 16.94
N PRO A 115 2.53 11.85 17.55
CA PRO A 115 3.20 10.92 18.46
C PRO A 115 2.36 10.67 19.71
N ARG A 116 2.26 9.40 20.13
CA ARG A 116 1.63 8.97 21.39
C ARG A 116 2.45 7.86 22.02
N GLU A 117 2.63 7.93 23.36
CA GLU A 117 3.39 6.90 24.07
C GLU A 117 2.69 5.55 24.05
N THR A 118 1.35 5.54 24.04
CA THR A 118 0.56 4.31 24.07
C THR A 118 -0.75 4.49 23.36
N VAL A 119 -1.00 3.61 22.38
CA VAL A 119 -2.29 3.43 21.69
C VAL A 119 -2.64 1.96 21.62
N GLU A 120 -3.92 1.62 21.51
CA GLU A 120 -4.36 0.25 21.23
C GLU A 120 -4.15 -0.04 19.73
N PHE A 121 -3.57 -1.20 19.44
CA PHE A 121 -3.39 -1.73 18.11
C PHE A 121 -3.91 -3.17 18.05
N TYR A 122 -4.74 -3.47 17.06
CA TYR A 122 -5.40 -4.76 16.92
C TYR A 122 -4.65 -5.63 15.93
N LEU A 123 -3.93 -6.63 16.45
CA LEU A 123 -3.16 -7.59 15.67
C LEU A 123 -4.05 -8.65 15.01
N CYS A 124 -3.95 -8.79 13.69
CA CYS A 124 -4.65 -9.80 12.90
C CYS A 124 -3.94 -10.04 11.55
N ASP A 125 -2.64 -10.37 11.59
CA ASP A 125 -1.82 -10.61 10.39
C ASP A 125 -2.02 -9.50 9.33
N THR A 126 -2.52 -9.81 8.14
CA THR A 126 -2.78 -8.83 7.07
C THR A 126 -3.91 -7.85 7.35
N GLY A 127 -4.67 -8.03 8.42
CA GLY A 127 -5.79 -7.18 8.82
C GLY A 127 -5.52 -6.37 10.08
N SER A 128 -4.26 -6.24 10.51
CA SER A 128 -3.91 -5.46 11.70
C SER A 128 -4.18 -3.96 11.49
N SER A 129 -4.77 -3.29 12.50
CA SER A 129 -5.26 -1.91 12.37
C SER A 129 -5.30 -1.18 13.72
N LEU A 130 -5.32 0.15 13.66
CA LEU A 130 -5.74 1.03 14.77
C LEU A 130 -7.24 0.92 15.06
N TYR A 131 -8.03 0.44 14.11
CA TYR A 131 -9.47 0.35 14.19
C TYR A 131 -9.92 -1.09 14.49
N GLN A 132 -10.90 -1.22 15.39
CA GLN A 132 -11.47 -2.52 15.70
C GLN A 132 -12.33 -3.02 14.53
N GLU A 133 -11.99 -4.16 13.96
CA GLU A 133 -12.78 -4.79 12.91
C GLU A 133 -14.05 -5.43 13.49
N GLN A 134 -15.17 -5.29 12.78
CA GLN A 134 -16.48 -5.79 13.13
C GLN A 134 -16.77 -7.21 12.58
N THR A 135 -15.74 -7.93 12.15
CA THR A 135 -15.87 -9.30 11.68
C THR A 135 -15.69 -10.31 12.82
N SER A 136 -15.99 -11.58 12.56
CA SER A 136 -15.82 -12.69 13.52
C SER A 136 -14.37 -13.16 13.70
N PHE A 137 -13.38 -12.48 13.13
CA PHE A 137 -11.97 -12.84 13.30
C PHE A 137 -11.47 -12.45 14.69
N SER A 138 -10.80 -13.40 15.34
CA SER A 138 -10.10 -13.14 16.61
C SER A 138 -8.96 -12.17 16.36
N ARG A 139 -8.87 -11.14 17.20
CA ARG A 139 -7.81 -10.14 17.21
C ARG A 139 -7.21 -10.03 18.59
N GLN A 140 -5.93 -9.80 18.64
CA GLN A 140 -5.23 -9.53 19.89
C GLN A 140 -5.00 -8.02 19.98
N ALA A 141 -5.62 -7.38 20.98
CA ALA A 141 -5.29 -5.99 21.31
C ALA A 141 -3.92 -5.94 21.98
N THR A 142 -3.06 -5.06 21.53
CA THR A 142 -1.76 -4.77 22.10
C THR A 142 -1.59 -3.27 22.28
N LYS A 143 -0.69 -2.85 23.15
CA LYS A 143 -0.35 -1.45 23.36
C LYS A 143 0.98 -1.15 22.69
N MET A 144 1.01 -0.11 21.86
CA MET A 144 2.20 0.31 21.12
C MET A 144 2.37 1.82 21.18
N ALA A 145 3.62 2.29 21.11
CA ALA A 145 3.90 3.69 20.84
C ALA A 145 3.59 4.00 19.37
N MET A 146 3.07 5.20 19.13
CA MET A 146 2.73 5.71 17.80
C MET A 146 3.60 6.91 17.45
N THR A 147 4.02 7.01 16.19
CA THR A 147 4.79 8.13 15.65
C THR A 147 4.16 8.61 14.35
N THR A 148 4.78 9.61 13.71
CA THR A 148 4.26 10.16 12.44
C THR A 148 5.04 9.65 11.24
N LEU A 149 4.41 9.67 10.07
CA LEU A 149 5.05 9.34 8.81
C LEU A 149 6.25 10.26 8.53
N ASP A 150 6.10 11.56 8.77
CA ASP A 150 7.17 12.54 8.57
C ASP A 150 8.40 12.27 9.44
N ALA A 151 8.20 11.87 10.70
CA ALA A 151 9.28 11.54 11.60
C ALA A 151 10.09 10.32 11.12
N VAL A 152 9.42 9.29 10.61
CA VAL A 152 10.07 8.06 10.13
C VAL A 152 10.73 8.26 8.76
N ALA A 153 10.05 8.94 7.84
CA ALA A 153 10.51 9.10 6.47
C ALA A 153 11.54 10.23 6.27
N GLY A 154 11.69 11.14 7.23
CA GLY A 154 12.48 12.38 7.09
C GLY A 154 13.89 12.17 6.53
N LYS A 155 14.62 11.18 7.04
CA LYS A 155 15.98 10.85 6.54
C LYS A 155 15.97 10.36 5.09
N ALA A 156 15.04 9.45 4.74
CA ALA A 156 14.93 8.91 3.40
C ALA A 156 14.51 9.98 2.37
N MET A 157 13.71 10.96 2.80
CA MET A 157 13.28 12.07 1.96
C MET A 157 14.37 13.11 1.68
N ALA A 158 15.32 13.33 2.59
CA ALA A 158 16.27 14.45 2.52
C ALA A 158 16.99 14.57 1.15
N GLU A 159 17.25 13.42 0.52
CA GLU A 159 17.98 13.32 -0.75
C GLU A 159 17.12 12.75 -1.89
N SER A 160 15.80 12.84 -1.81
CA SER A 160 14.91 12.29 -2.85
C SER A 160 14.24 13.38 -3.67
N GLY A 161 13.94 13.08 -4.94
CA GLY A 161 13.04 13.81 -5.81
C GLY A 161 11.58 13.35 -5.64
N PRO A 162 10.90 12.98 -6.73
CA PRO A 162 9.49 12.55 -6.69
C PRO A 162 9.26 11.33 -5.79
N ILE A 163 8.22 11.37 -4.98
CA ILE A 163 7.84 10.29 -4.06
C ILE A 163 6.57 9.59 -4.57
N LEU A 164 6.60 8.24 -4.51
CA LEU A 164 5.42 7.40 -4.52
C LEU A 164 5.15 6.95 -3.08
N LEU A 165 3.99 7.30 -2.54
CA LEU A 165 3.52 6.86 -1.23
C LEU A 165 2.46 5.77 -1.40
N LYS A 166 2.65 4.58 -0.81
CA LYS A 166 1.62 3.53 -0.69
C LYS A 166 1.20 3.39 0.76
N LEU A 167 -0.09 3.28 0.99
CA LEU A 167 -0.72 3.09 2.30
C LEU A 167 -1.67 1.88 2.25
N ASP A 168 -1.46 0.92 3.14
CA ASP A 168 -2.33 -0.24 3.36
C ASP A 168 -2.29 -0.57 4.85
N VAL A 169 -3.00 0.21 5.64
CA VAL A 169 -3.02 0.16 7.11
C VAL A 169 -4.42 -0.12 7.66
N GLN A 170 -5.25 -0.70 6.80
CA GLN A 170 -6.54 -1.29 7.14
C GLN A 170 -7.49 -0.30 7.84
N GLY A 171 -7.63 0.89 7.24
CA GLY A 171 -8.57 1.95 7.66
C GLY A 171 -7.94 3.16 8.35
N ALA A 172 -6.63 3.11 8.69
CA ALA A 172 -5.92 4.22 9.31
C ALA A 172 -5.15 5.10 8.29
N GLU A 173 -5.47 4.97 6.99
CA GLU A 173 -4.77 5.68 5.90
C GLU A 173 -4.80 7.21 6.10
N LEU A 174 -5.97 7.75 6.45
CA LEU A 174 -6.12 9.20 6.67
C LEU A 174 -5.40 9.69 7.93
N ASP A 175 -5.32 8.85 8.97
CA ASP A 175 -4.54 9.16 10.18
C ASP A 175 -3.04 9.25 9.87
N VAL A 176 -2.53 8.30 9.07
CA VAL A 176 -1.14 8.31 8.61
C VAL A 176 -0.86 9.54 7.73
N LEU A 177 -1.77 9.90 6.82
CA LEU A 177 -1.64 11.09 5.98
C LEU A 177 -1.61 12.38 6.81
N ALA A 178 -2.41 12.46 7.88
CA ALA A 178 -2.41 13.61 8.77
C ALA A 178 -1.05 13.82 9.48
N GLY A 179 -0.31 12.73 9.75
CA GLY A 179 1.05 12.76 10.30
C GLY A 179 2.16 12.78 9.22
N GLY A 180 1.82 12.95 7.94
CA GLY A 180 2.72 12.85 6.80
C GLY A 180 2.67 14.05 5.85
N THR A 181 2.48 15.26 6.38
CA THR A 181 2.31 16.46 5.55
C THR A 181 3.54 16.78 4.72
N ALA A 182 4.75 16.64 5.28
CA ALA A 182 6.01 16.86 4.55
C ALA A 182 6.25 15.78 3.48
N VAL A 183 5.84 14.53 3.73
CA VAL A 183 5.86 13.47 2.70
C VAL A 183 4.87 13.82 1.60
N LEU A 184 3.64 14.21 1.95
CA LEU A 184 2.60 14.58 1.00
C LEU A 184 3.01 15.75 0.11
N ASP A 185 3.64 16.78 0.65
CA ASP A 185 4.11 17.94 -0.13
C ASP A 185 5.04 17.54 -1.29
N ARG A 186 5.73 16.39 -1.15
CA ARG A 186 6.68 15.86 -2.14
C ARG A 186 6.16 14.65 -2.92
N ALA A 187 5.02 14.09 -2.51
CA ALA A 187 4.41 12.98 -3.21
C ALA A 187 3.80 13.45 -4.54
N GLU A 188 4.11 12.77 -5.63
CA GLU A 188 3.43 12.92 -6.93
C GLU A 188 2.34 11.86 -7.11
N VAL A 189 2.51 10.68 -6.48
CA VAL A 189 1.57 9.58 -6.52
C VAL A 189 1.30 9.08 -5.12
N VAL A 190 0.03 8.87 -4.79
CA VAL A 190 -0.45 8.20 -3.58
C VAL A 190 -1.28 6.99 -3.99
N ILE A 191 -0.92 5.82 -3.48
CA ILE A 191 -1.70 4.58 -3.66
C ILE A 191 -2.21 4.17 -2.29
N LEU A 192 -3.52 3.93 -2.15
CA LEU A 192 -4.06 3.48 -0.88
C LEU A 192 -5.25 2.53 -1.04
N GLU A 193 -5.40 1.64 -0.05
CA GLU A 193 -6.58 0.80 0.08
C GLU A 193 -7.73 1.60 0.71
N ALA A 194 -8.91 1.59 0.07
CA ALA A 194 -10.10 2.25 0.58
C ALA A 194 -11.28 1.28 0.72
N SER A 195 -11.97 1.33 1.85
CA SER A 195 -13.11 0.47 2.14
C SER A 195 -14.40 1.00 1.50
N ILE A 196 -15.12 0.13 0.76
CA ILE A 196 -16.49 0.42 0.26
C ILE A 196 -17.49 0.23 1.40
N VAL A 197 -17.36 -0.85 2.16
CA VAL A 197 -18.21 -1.15 3.32
C VAL A 197 -17.43 -0.97 4.61
N ALA A 198 -18.08 -0.40 5.63
CA ALA A 198 -17.46 -0.24 6.93
C ALA A 198 -17.35 -1.62 7.62
N TYR A 199 -16.17 -2.21 7.64
CA TYR A 199 -15.88 -3.40 8.42
C TYR A 199 -14.92 -3.13 9.59
N ASN A 200 -14.20 -2.01 9.55
CA ASN A 200 -13.45 -1.46 10.68
C ASN A 200 -14.27 -0.32 11.30
N ALA A 201 -14.55 -0.41 12.61
CA ALA A 201 -15.38 0.56 13.31
C ALA A 201 -14.74 1.95 13.31
N GLY A 202 -15.43 2.94 12.74
CA GLY A 202 -14.93 4.32 12.67
C GLY A 202 -13.96 4.62 11.52
N ALA A 203 -13.48 3.61 10.80
CA ALA A 203 -12.60 3.83 9.66
C ALA A 203 -13.31 4.57 8.50
N PRO A 204 -12.64 5.48 7.81
CA PRO A 204 -13.22 6.20 6.68
C PRO A 204 -13.53 5.26 5.52
N ARG A 205 -14.63 5.55 4.82
CA ARG A 205 -15.00 4.85 3.59
C ARG A 205 -14.48 5.59 2.36
N VAL A 206 -14.48 4.92 1.22
CA VAL A 206 -13.96 5.40 -0.06
C VAL A 206 -14.36 6.85 -0.39
N ALA A 207 -15.60 7.26 -0.15
CA ALA A 207 -16.05 8.63 -0.45
C ALA A 207 -15.31 9.67 0.41
N ALA A 208 -15.09 9.39 1.70
CA ALA A 208 -14.34 10.27 2.59
C ALA A 208 -12.86 10.32 2.21
N VAL A 209 -12.29 9.17 1.82
CA VAL A 209 -10.90 9.06 1.35
C VAL A 209 -10.70 9.92 0.11
N ILE A 210 -11.57 9.79 -0.92
CA ILE A 210 -11.49 10.59 -2.16
C ILE A 210 -11.60 12.09 -1.85
N ALA A 211 -12.58 12.50 -1.01
CA ALA A 211 -12.75 13.90 -0.64
C ALA A 211 -11.53 14.47 0.09
N GLN A 212 -10.95 13.69 1.01
CA GLN A 212 -9.75 14.10 1.74
C GLN A 212 -8.55 14.25 0.83
N LEU A 213 -8.27 13.27 -0.05
CA LEU A 213 -7.16 13.36 -1.00
C LEU A 213 -7.34 14.54 -1.96
N ALA A 214 -8.57 14.82 -2.42
CA ALA A 214 -8.86 16.00 -3.24
C ALA A 214 -8.55 17.32 -2.50
N SER A 215 -8.89 17.41 -1.21
CA SER A 215 -8.56 18.60 -0.39
C SER A 215 -7.06 18.78 -0.16
N LEU A 216 -6.28 17.68 -0.24
CA LEU A 216 -4.82 17.68 -0.14
C LEU A 216 -4.12 17.90 -1.51
N GLY A 217 -4.89 18.20 -2.56
CA GLY A 217 -4.35 18.48 -3.90
C GLY A 217 -4.01 17.25 -4.72
N PHE A 218 -4.74 16.14 -4.52
CA PHE A 218 -4.62 14.92 -5.32
C PHE A 218 -5.94 14.55 -5.98
N ASN A 219 -5.90 14.19 -7.25
CA ASN A 219 -7.04 13.68 -7.99
C ASN A 219 -7.00 12.16 -8.08
N LEU A 220 -8.17 11.51 -7.96
CA LEU A 220 -8.31 10.08 -8.26
C LEU A 220 -7.96 9.85 -9.73
N PHE A 221 -7.07 8.90 -9.98
CA PHE A 221 -6.48 8.68 -11.29
C PHE A 221 -6.75 7.28 -11.86
N ASP A 222 -6.64 6.24 -11.01
CA ASP A 222 -6.83 4.85 -11.45
C ASP A 222 -7.34 3.98 -10.28
N VAL A 223 -7.86 2.80 -10.61
CA VAL A 223 -8.21 1.72 -9.68
C VAL A 223 -7.40 0.49 -10.06
N ILE A 224 -6.39 0.14 -9.27
CA ILE A 224 -5.42 -0.89 -9.62
C ILE A 224 -5.76 -2.29 -9.12
N ASP A 225 -6.52 -2.41 -8.05
CA ASP A 225 -7.11 -3.69 -7.61
C ASP A 225 -8.48 -3.45 -6.97
N LEU A 226 -9.27 -4.52 -6.94
CA LEU A 226 -10.55 -4.55 -6.24
C LEU A 226 -10.73 -5.87 -5.50
N ARG A 227 -11.26 -5.79 -4.28
CA ARG A 227 -11.51 -6.96 -3.45
C ARG A 227 -12.99 -7.19 -3.25
N ARG A 228 -13.45 -8.39 -3.59
CA ARG A 228 -14.82 -8.84 -3.32
C ARG A 228 -14.84 -9.89 -2.23
N ILE A 229 -15.82 -9.73 -1.34
CA ILE A 229 -16.29 -10.77 -0.42
C ILE A 229 -17.68 -11.15 -0.95
N GLN A 230 -17.71 -12.13 -1.85
CA GLN A 230 -18.86 -12.44 -2.69
C GLN A 230 -20.20 -12.42 -1.94
N PRO A 231 -21.20 -11.69 -2.49
CA PRO A 231 -21.18 -10.90 -3.73
C PRO A 231 -20.70 -9.43 -3.55
N VAL A 232 -20.27 -9.04 -2.36
CA VAL A 232 -20.03 -7.65 -1.95
C VAL A 232 -18.66 -7.15 -2.43
N LEU A 233 -18.61 -5.98 -3.06
CA LEU A 233 -17.37 -5.23 -3.26
C LEU A 233 -16.95 -4.62 -1.91
N ALA A 234 -15.81 -5.02 -1.38
CA ALA A 234 -15.38 -4.65 -0.05
C ALA A 234 -14.35 -3.52 -0.01
N GLN A 235 -13.35 -3.58 -0.90
CA GLN A 235 -12.21 -2.67 -0.91
C GLN A 235 -11.76 -2.38 -2.35
N LEU A 236 -11.12 -1.22 -2.52
CA LEU A 236 -10.44 -0.78 -3.74
C LEU A 236 -9.01 -0.33 -3.41
N ASP A 237 -8.06 -0.66 -4.28
CA ASP A 237 -6.75 -0.03 -4.29
C ASP A 237 -6.78 1.12 -5.30
N LEU A 238 -6.72 2.34 -4.79
CA LEU A 238 -6.89 3.57 -5.54
C LEU A 238 -5.54 4.25 -5.78
N VAL A 239 -5.36 4.80 -6.98
CA VAL A 239 -4.23 5.65 -7.34
C VAL A 239 -4.69 7.09 -7.39
N PHE A 240 -3.99 7.95 -6.67
CA PHE A 240 -4.16 9.39 -6.74
C PHE A 240 -2.88 10.02 -7.26
N VAL A 241 -3.02 11.07 -8.06
CA VAL A 241 -1.88 11.85 -8.58
C VAL A 241 -2.01 13.31 -8.20
N ARG A 242 -0.88 14.00 -8.11
CA ARG A 242 -0.84 15.44 -7.82
C ARG A 242 -1.66 16.20 -8.85
N ALA A 243 -2.63 17.00 -8.39
CA ALA A 243 -3.46 17.86 -9.24
C ALA A 243 -2.59 18.86 -10.03
N GLY A 244 -2.82 18.95 -11.34
CA GLY A 244 -2.00 19.75 -12.25
C GLY A 244 -0.58 19.22 -12.49
N GLY A 245 -0.27 18.02 -12.00
CA GLY A 245 1.03 17.40 -12.12
C GLY A 245 1.31 16.78 -13.49
N ARG A 246 2.52 16.23 -13.65
CA ARG A 246 3.00 15.63 -14.93
C ARG A 246 2.13 14.47 -15.40
N LEU A 247 1.68 13.62 -14.50
CA LEU A 247 0.87 12.44 -14.86
C LEU A 247 -0.49 12.85 -15.44
N GLU A 248 -1.17 13.84 -14.86
CA GLU A 248 -2.40 14.36 -15.43
C GLU A 248 -2.17 15.00 -16.80
N ALA A 249 -1.09 15.76 -16.96
CA ALA A 249 -0.75 16.36 -18.25
C ALA A 249 -0.49 15.28 -19.31
N SER A 250 0.23 14.21 -18.96
CA SER A 250 0.50 13.06 -19.86
C SER A 250 -0.79 12.34 -20.25
N ALA A 251 -1.65 12.05 -19.28
CA ALA A 251 -2.96 11.40 -19.52
C ALA A 251 -3.86 12.29 -20.40
N ALA A 252 -3.95 13.59 -20.12
CA ALA A 252 -4.73 14.52 -20.92
C ALA A 252 -4.20 14.64 -22.37
N ALA A 253 -2.88 14.52 -22.57
CA ALA A 253 -2.32 14.48 -23.92
C ALA A 253 -2.76 13.25 -24.70
N ILE A 254 -2.76 12.06 -24.08
CA ILE A 254 -3.23 10.81 -24.69
C ILE A 254 -4.72 10.94 -25.07
N ILE A 255 -5.56 11.39 -24.13
CA ILE A 255 -7.01 11.53 -24.36
C ILE A 255 -7.33 12.51 -25.50
N ARG A 256 -6.58 13.63 -25.62
CA ARG A 256 -6.78 14.59 -26.72
C ARG A 256 -6.49 14.01 -28.09
N HIS A 257 -5.62 13.00 -28.20
CA HIS A 257 -5.28 12.34 -29.46
C HIS A 257 -6.05 11.04 -29.68
N TYR A 258 -6.90 10.64 -28.75
CA TYR A 258 -7.70 9.43 -28.87
C TYR A 258 -8.71 9.55 -30.03
N GLY A 259 -8.59 8.64 -31.03
CA GLY A 259 -9.45 8.65 -32.23
C GLY A 259 -8.98 9.59 -33.35
N SER A 260 -7.75 10.10 -33.30
CA SER A 260 -7.15 10.94 -34.35
C SER A 260 -6.39 10.13 -35.43
N ASP A 261 -6.35 8.78 -35.29
CA ASP A 261 -5.66 7.84 -36.20
C ASP A 261 -6.66 7.19 -37.19
#